data_091ce8f6a5871171345df8b605b32778
#
_entry.id   091ce8f6a5871171345df8b605b32778
#
_cell.length_a   1.000
_cell.length_b   1.000
_cell.length_c   1.000
_cell.angle_alpha   90.00
_cell.angle_beta   90.00
_cell.angle_gamma   90.00
#
_symmetry.space_group_name_H-M   'P 1'
#
loop_
_entity.id
_entity.type
_entity.pdbx_description
1 polymer ?
#
loop_
_entity_poly.entity_id
_entity_poly.type
_entity_poly.pdbx_seq_one_letter_code
_entity_poly.pdbx_strand_id
1 'polypeptide(L)'
;MSTKEHKAHAPKSLILAILTVSSTRNLADDKSGHWIKKRAKKKHKVVFHKVIPDNNDVIADTIRTVIQEHGPHVILATGGTGISHADVTIEAIRPMFTKELTAFGPLFAQLSYEQVDSAAILSRATAGVIGQTLVFCIPGSLKACKLACKQLIFPELGHLVKHVQQA
;
A
#
# COMPACT_ATOMS: atom_id res chain seq x y z
N MET A 1 6.59 19.25 -19.67
CA MET A 1 5.25 18.62 -19.74
C MET A 1 4.49 18.92 -18.46
N SER A 2 3.23 19.30 -18.57
CA SER A 2 2.40 19.57 -17.39
C SER A 2 1.97 18.27 -16.72
N THR A 3 1.64 18.31 -15.42
CA THR A 3 1.14 17.15 -14.65
C THR A 3 -0.11 16.52 -15.31
N LYS A 4 -0.91 17.32 -16.04
CA LYS A 4 -2.08 16.84 -16.78
C LYS A 4 -1.69 15.98 -18.00
N GLU A 5 -0.64 16.33 -18.73
CA GLU A 5 -0.16 15.55 -19.89
C GLU A 5 0.47 14.23 -19.48
N HIS A 6 1.20 14.20 -18.35
CA HIS A 6 1.73 12.95 -17.79
C HIS A 6 0.63 11.98 -17.38
N LYS A 7 -0.50 12.47 -16.82
CA LYS A 7 -1.66 11.64 -16.45
C LYS A 7 -2.42 11.10 -17.66
N ALA A 8 -2.45 11.80 -18.78
CA ALA A 8 -3.17 11.38 -19.99
C ALA A 8 -2.61 10.09 -20.62
N HIS A 9 -1.30 9.83 -20.46
CA HIS A 9 -0.62 8.65 -21.01
C HIS A 9 -0.35 7.56 -19.95
N ALA A 10 -0.95 7.66 -18.78
CA ALA A 10 -0.81 6.66 -17.72
C ALA A 10 -1.60 5.37 -18.06
N PRO A 11 -1.10 4.20 -17.67
CA PRO A 11 -1.82 2.93 -17.88
C PRO A 11 -3.18 2.97 -17.18
N LYS A 12 -4.24 2.61 -17.93
CA LYS A 12 -5.63 2.64 -17.44
C LYS A 12 -5.97 1.45 -16.54
N SER A 13 -5.28 0.33 -16.73
CA SER A 13 -5.46 -0.88 -15.93
C SER A 13 -4.10 -1.38 -15.44
N LEU A 14 -4.02 -1.70 -14.16
CA LEU A 14 -2.81 -2.15 -13.47
C LEU A 14 -3.05 -3.51 -12.84
N ILE A 15 -1.95 -4.21 -12.52
CA ILE A 15 -1.94 -5.46 -11.75
C ILE A 15 -1.63 -5.12 -10.31
N LEU A 16 -2.54 -5.46 -9.40
CA LEU A 16 -2.43 -5.15 -7.97
C LEU A 16 -2.40 -6.43 -7.14
N ALA A 17 -1.62 -6.39 -6.06
CA ALA A 17 -1.65 -7.36 -4.98
C ALA A 17 -2.05 -6.67 -3.67
N ILE A 18 -2.77 -7.38 -2.80
CA ILE A 18 -3.23 -6.91 -1.50
C ILE A 18 -2.71 -7.86 -0.43
N LEU A 19 -2.03 -7.31 0.55
CA LEU A 19 -1.49 -8.03 1.68
C LEU A 19 -2.03 -7.41 2.97
N THR A 20 -2.78 -8.20 3.74
CA THR A 20 -3.23 -7.76 5.06
C THR A 20 -2.35 -8.42 6.11
N VAL A 21 -1.73 -7.61 6.95
CA VAL A 21 -0.88 -8.06 8.05
C VAL A 21 -1.68 -8.02 9.34
N SER A 22 -1.95 -9.19 9.92
CA SER A 22 -2.67 -9.32 11.17
C SER A 22 -2.53 -10.74 11.73
N SER A 23 -2.16 -10.86 13.00
CA SER A 23 -2.10 -12.14 13.72
C SER A 23 -3.45 -12.56 14.34
N THR A 24 -4.46 -11.66 14.30
CA THR A 24 -5.76 -11.88 14.94
C THR A 24 -6.93 -12.02 13.97
N ARG A 25 -6.74 -11.63 12.69
CA ARG A 25 -7.77 -11.71 11.66
C ARG A 25 -7.53 -12.87 10.70
N ASN A 26 -8.60 -13.39 10.15
CA ASN A 26 -8.56 -14.27 8.98
C ASN A 26 -9.05 -13.50 7.73
N LEU A 27 -9.00 -14.16 6.58
CA LEU A 27 -9.42 -13.53 5.32
C LEU A 27 -10.91 -13.13 5.31
N ALA A 28 -11.79 -13.91 5.97
CA ALA A 28 -13.21 -13.59 6.01
C ALA A 28 -13.50 -12.31 6.80
N ASP A 29 -12.70 -12.02 7.82
CA ASP A 29 -12.83 -10.84 8.69
C ASP A 29 -12.06 -9.62 8.19
N ASP A 30 -11.35 -9.73 7.07
CA ASP A 30 -10.51 -8.67 6.50
C ASP A 30 -11.34 -7.60 5.77
N LYS A 31 -12.04 -6.78 6.54
CA LYS A 31 -12.88 -5.69 6.01
C LYS A 31 -12.08 -4.70 5.16
N SER A 32 -10.84 -4.41 5.56
CA SER A 32 -9.98 -3.44 4.87
C SER A 32 -9.48 -3.98 3.53
N GLY A 33 -8.91 -5.18 3.51
CA GLY A 33 -8.44 -5.81 2.28
C GLY A 33 -9.58 -6.08 1.30
N HIS A 34 -10.74 -6.54 1.78
CA HIS A 34 -11.92 -6.71 0.93
C HIS A 34 -12.41 -5.40 0.32
N TRP A 35 -12.42 -4.31 1.08
CA TRP A 35 -12.78 -3.00 0.56
C TRP A 35 -11.79 -2.52 -0.51
N ILE A 36 -10.49 -2.64 -0.26
CA ILE A 36 -9.43 -2.30 -1.21
C ILE A 36 -9.62 -3.12 -2.50
N LYS A 37 -9.79 -4.44 -2.38
CA LYS A 37 -10.01 -5.35 -3.50
C LYS A 37 -11.23 -4.96 -4.34
N LYS A 38 -12.37 -4.72 -3.69
CA LYS A 38 -13.61 -4.26 -4.36
C LYS A 38 -13.41 -2.95 -5.10
N ARG A 39 -12.69 -2.01 -4.50
CA ARG A 39 -12.41 -0.70 -5.10
C ARG A 39 -11.45 -0.80 -6.28
N ALA A 40 -10.35 -1.56 -6.11
CA ALA A 40 -9.34 -1.77 -7.13
C ALA A 40 -9.91 -2.46 -8.38
N LYS A 41 -10.74 -3.50 -8.21
CA LYS A 41 -11.35 -4.25 -9.31
C LYS A 41 -12.25 -3.43 -10.25
N LYS A 42 -12.61 -2.21 -9.89
CA LYS A 42 -13.37 -1.31 -10.80
C LYS A 42 -12.55 -0.87 -12.02
N LYS A 43 -11.22 -0.84 -11.91
CA LYS A 43 -10.32 -0.36 -12.97
C LYS A 43 -9.08 -1.23 -13.18
N HIS A 44 -8.76 -2.11 -12.23
CA HIS A 44 -7.49 -2.83 -12.17
C HIS A 44 -7.72 -4.32 -11.96
N LYS A 45 -6.71 -5.14 -12.26
CA LYS A 45 -6.70 -6.58 -11.98
C LYS A 45 -6.07 -6.83 -10.62
N VAL A 46 -6.77 -7.53 -9.73
CA VAL A 46 -6.21 -7.97 -8.44
C VAL A 46 -5.84 -9.45 -8.56
N VAL A 47 -4.54 -9.75 -8.48
CA VAL A 47 -3.98 -11.10 -8.68
C VAL A 47 -3.69 -11.82 -7.37
N PHE A 48 -3.59 -11.09 -6.26
CA PHE A 48 -3.26 -11.65 -4.95
C PHE A 48 -4.02 -10.92 -3.85
N HIS A 49 -4.55 -11.67 -2.87
CA HIS A 49 -5.11 -11.12 -1.64
C HIS A 49 -5.00 -12.17 -0.53
N LYS A 50 -4.20 -11.90 0.48
CA LYS A 50 -3.95 -12.81 1.60
C LYS A 50 -3.81 -12.04 2.91
N VAL A 51 -4.18 -12.69 4.01
CA VAL A 51 -3.87 -12.25 5.38
C VAL A 51 -2.70 -13.08 5.88
N ILE A 52 -1.69 -12.42 6.44
CA ILE A 52 -0.49 -13.03 7.00
C ILE A 52 -0.23 -12.49 8.41
N PRO A 53 0.48 -13.25 9.27
CA PRO A 53 0.78 -12.80 10.63
C PRO A 53 1.75 -11.62 10.67
N ASP A 54 1.74 -10.91 11.80
CA ASP A 54 2.69 -9.84 12.16
C ASP A 54 4.07 -10.47 12.48
N ASN A 55 4.79 -10.84 11.43
CA ASN A 55 6.13 -11.43 11.52
C ASN A 55 7.01 -10.87 10.40
N ASN A 56 8.16 -10.33 10.78
CA ASN A 56 9.06 -9.62 9.87
C ASN A 56 9.49 -10.47 8.67
N ASP A 57 9.92 -11.70 8.91
CA ASP A 57 10.42 -12.59 7.85
C ASP A 57 9.28 -13.05 6.93
N VAL A 58 8.14 -13.42 7.51
CA VAL A 58 6.96 -13.83 6.74
C VAL A 58 6.47 -12.69 5.83
N ILE A 59 6.47 -11.46 6.32
CA ILE A 59 6.08 -10.28 5.53
C ILE A 59 7.07 -10.09 4.38
N ALA A 60 8.37 -10.04 4.66
CA ALA A 60 9.40 -9.83 3.66
C ALA A 60 9.41 -10.93 2.59
N ASP A 61 9.31 -12.19 2.99
CA ASP A 61 9.27 -13.34 2.08
C ASP A 61 8.01 -13.35 1.22
N THR A 62 6.87 -13.00 1.81
CA THR A 62 5.61 -12.87 1.05
C THR A 62 5.72 -11.78 -0.01
N ILE A 63 6.29 -10.62 0.30
CA ILE A 63 6.51 -9.55 -0.67
C ILE A 63 7.39 -10.02 -1.83
N ARG A 64 8.52 -10.69 -1.54
CA ARG A 64 9.42 -11.24 -2.56
C ARG A 64 8.72 -12.24 -3.47
N THR A 65 8.01 -13.20 -2.86
CA THR A 65 7.25 -14.24 -3.56
C THR A 65 6.17 -13.64 -4.47
N VAL A 66 5.39 -12.69 -3.97
CA VAL A 66 4.33 -12.02 -4.74
C VAL A 66 4.90 -11.25 -5.93
N ILE A 67 6.02 -10.57 -5.75
CA ILE A 67 6.70 -9.88 -6.86
C ILE A 67 7.19 -10.89 -7.90
N GLN A 68 7.82 -11.97 -7.47
CA GLN A 68 8.40 -12.97 -8.35
C GLN A 68 7.32 -13.77 -9.13
N GLU A 69 6.26 -14.20 -8.46
CA GLU A 69 5.25 -15.09 -9.05
C GLU A 69 4.17 -14.35 -9.83
N HIS A 70 3.84 -13.13 -9.43
CA HIS A 70 2.69 -12.41 -9.99
C HIS A 70 3.06 -11.12 -10.73
N GLY A 71 4.27 -10.60 -10.55
CA GLY A 71 4.74 -9.37 -11.19
C GLY A 71 3.78 -8.17 -11.04
N PRO A 72 3.24 -7.87 -9.83
CA PRO A 72 2.29 -6.78 -9.69
C PRO A 72 2.96 -5.44 -9.92
N HIS A 73 2.23 -4.51 -10.53
CA HIS A 73 2.67 -3.11 -10.60
C HIS A 73 2.62 -2.44 -9.22
N VAL A 74 1.69 -2.88 -8.37
CA VAL A 74 1.44 -2.27 -7.06
C VAL A 74 1.11 -3.34 -6.02
N ILE A 75 1.71 -3.23 -4.85
CA ILE A 75 1.34 -3.98 -3.63
C ILE A 75 0.77 -2.99 -2.61
N LEU A 76 -0.41 -3.28 -2.09
CA LEU A 76 -1.03 -2.57 -0.98
C LEU A 76 -0.94 -3.46 0.27
N ALA A 77 0.01 -3.15 1.16
CA ALA A 77 0.14 -3.80 2.46
C ALA A 77 -0.61 -2.98 3.52
N THR A 78 -1.54 -3.59 4.22
CA THR A 78 -2.37 -2.94 5.23
C THR A 78 -2.32 -3.68 6.56
N GLY A 79 -2.18 -2.93 7.66
CA GLY A 79 -2.03 -3.46 9.02
C GLY A 79 -0.59 -3.56 9.48
N GLY A 80 -0.39 -3.75 10.79
CA GLY A 80 0.92 -3.86 11.42
C GLY A 80 1.83 -2.64 11.27
N THR A 81 1.25 -1.44 11.14
CA THR A 81 2.02 -0.19 10.96
C THR A 81 2.05 0.71 12.20
N GLY A 82 1.40 0.32 13.29
CA GLY A 82 1.36 1.07 14.54
C GLY A 82 2.68 1.07 15.29
N ILE A 83 2.61 1.39 16.60
CA ILE A 83 3.79 1.52 17.46
C ILE A 83 3.90 0.40 18.50
N SER A 84 3.03 -0.62 18.44
CA SER A 84 3.15 -1.77 19.33
C SER A 84 4.30 -2.66 18.90
N HIS A 85 4.76 -3.50 19.81
CA HIS A 85 5.86 -4.45 19.52
C HIS A 85 5.52 -5.42 18.36
N ALA A 86 4.25 -5.72 18.16
CA ALA A 86 3.80 -6.58 17.08
C ALA A 86 3.72 -5.86 15.72
N ASP A 87 3.72 -4.52 15.68
CA ASP A 87 3.62 -3.74 14.46
C ASP A 87 4.98 -3.68 13.75
N VAL A 88 5.22 -4.57 12.79
CA VAL A 88 6.51 -4.75 12.11
C VAL A 88 6.44 -4.59 10.60
N THR A 89 5.28 -4.20 10.05
CA THR A 89 5.10 -4.13 8.58
C THR A 89 6.05 -3.16 7.91
N ILE A 90 6.21 -1.96 8.46
CA ILE A 90 7.12 -0.95 7.90
C ILE A 90 8.57 -1.41 8.05
N GLU A 91 8.92 -1.96 9.19
CA GLU A 91 10.26 -2.47 9.52
C GLU A 91 10.66 -3.64 8.59
N ALA A 92 9.70 -4.47 8.20
CA ALA A 92 9.94 -5.58 7.27
C ALA A 92 10.12 -5.11 5.82
N ILE A 93 9.34 -4.13 5.38
CA ILE A 93 9.22 -3.77 3.95
C ILE A 93 10.17 -2.63 3.57
N ARG A 94 10.31 -1.60 4.41
CA ARG A 94 11.13 -0.41 4.12
C ARG A 94 12.58 -0.72 3.74
N PRO A 95 13.29 -1.68 4.38
CA PRO A 95 14.66 -2.04 3.98
C PRO A 95 14.78 -2.60 2.57
N MET A 96 13.68 -3.05 1.96
CA MET A 96 13.63 -3.59 0.60
C MET A 96 13.49 -2.49 -0.46
N PHE A 97 13.17 -1.26 -0.07
CA PHE A 97 12.98 -0.16 -1.02
C PHE A 97 14.28 0.22 -1.71
N THR A 98 14.25 0.30 -3.03
CA THR A 98 15.30 0.92 -3.84
C THR A 98 15.16 2.43 -3.84
N LYS A 99 13.93 2.92 -3.74
CA LYS A 99 13.57 4.35 -3.57
C LYS A 99 12.37 4.46 -2.65
N GLU A 100 12.40 5.40 -1.72
CA GLU A 100 11.27 5.70 -0.85
C GLU A 100 10.49 6.93 -1.34
N LEU A 101 9.17 6.86 -1.32
CA LEU A 101 8.28 8.00 -1.56
C LEU A 101 8.13 8.78 -0.25
N THR A 102 9.13 9.55 0.11
CA THR A 102 9.25 10.18 1.44
C THR A 102 8.11 11.15 1.78
N ALA A 103 7.41 11.68 0.79
CA ALA A 103 6.26 12.54 1.00
C ALA A 103 4.97 11.78 1.36
N PHE A 104 4.89 10.46 1.10
CA PHE A 104 3.66 9.70 1.31
C PHE A 104 3.22 9.66 2.78
N GLY A 105 4.13 9.33 3.69
CA GLY A 105 3.86 9.28 5.13
C GLY A 105 3.40 10.63 5.70
N PRO A 106 4.13 11.73 5.48
CA PRO A 106 3.73 13.07 5.88
C PRO A 106 2.36 13.51 5.35
N LEU A 107 2.07 13.28 4.07
CA LEU A 107 0.76 13.60 3.49
C LEU A 107 -0.37 12.78 4.11
N PHE A 108 -0.13 11.49 4.34
CA PHE A 108 -1.11 10.64 5.03
C PHE A 108 -1.33 11.09 6.48
N ALA A 109 -0.27 11.46 7.20
CA ALA A 109 -0.38 11.97 8.57
C ALA A 109 -1.17 13.28 8.64
N GLN A 110 -0.94 14.20 7.71
CA GLN A 110 -1.70 15.45 7.60
C GLN A 110 -3.20 15.18 7.39
N LEU A 111 -3.56 14.33 6.42
CA LEU A 111 -4.95 13.96 6.17
C LEU A 111 -5.59 13.23 7.36
N SER A 112 -4.80 12.43 8.08
CA SER A 112 -5.26 11.75 9.29
C SER A 112 -5.54 12.74 10.41
N TYR A 113 -4.71 13.77 10.57
CA TYR A 113 -4.91 14.84 11.56
C TYR A 113 -6.23 15.56 11.35
N GLU A 114 -6.60 15.84 10.11
CA GLU A 114 -7.90 16.46 9.77
C GLU A 114 -9.11 15.60 10.19
N GLN A 115 -8.91 14.29 10.38
CA GLN A 115 -9.99 13.35 10.74
C GLN A 115 -10.03 12.95 12.22
N VAL A 116 -8.87 12.88 12.87
CA VAL A 116 -8.71 12.31 14.21
C VAL A 116 -7.83 13.16 15.13
N ASP A 117 -7.58 14.41 14.79
CA ASP A 117 -6.77 15.37 15.54
C ASP A 117 -5.41 14.79 15.97
N SER A 118 -4.98 15.05 17.20
CA SER A 118 -3.68 14.62 17.74
C SER A 118 -3.46 13.10 17.73
N ALA A 119 -4.52 12.29 17.67
CA ALA A 119 -4.38 10.84 17.55
C ALA A 119 -3.69 10.41 16.25
N ALA A 120 -3.63 11.29 15.26
CA ALA A 120 -2.88 11.08 14.01
C ALA A 120 -1.37 10.85 14.24
N ILE A 121 -0.81 11.21 15.38
CA ILE A 121 0.60 10.93 15.75
C ILE A 121 0.92 9.42 15.70
N LEU A 122 -0.10 8.57 15.86
CA LEU A 122 0.01 7.11 15.75
C LEU A 122 -0.13 6.59 14.30
N SER A 123 -0.45 7.46 13.35
CA SER A 123 -0.70 7.09 11.96
C SER A 123 0.62 6.95 11.18
N ARG A 124 1.25 5.77 11.28
CA ARG A 124 2.45 5.46 10.52
C ARG A 124 2.07 4.88 9.15
N ALA A 125 2.66 5.42 8.10
CA ALA A 125 2.53 4.92 6.74
C ALA A 125 3.82 5.20 5.96
N THR A 126 4.14 4.35 4.99
CA THR A 126 5.27 4.55 4.08
C THR A 126 4.94 4.00 2.70
N ALA A 127 5.69 4.45 1.70
CA ALA A 127 5.62 3.89 0.36
C ALA A 127 6.99 3.95 -0.31
N GLY A 128 7.23 3.01 -1.22
CA GLY A 128 8.49 2.95 -1.95
C GLY A 128 8.41 2.04 -3.16
N VAL A 129 9.54 1.85 -3.78
CA VAL A 129 9.72 1.01 -4.98
C VAL A 129 10.61 -0.17 -4.64
N ILE A 130 10.17 -1.36 -4.99
CA ILE A 130 10.98 -2.60 -4.96
C ILE A 130 11.10 -3.11 -6.39
N GLY A 131 12.28 -2.98 -7.00
CA GLY A 131 12.45 -3.27 -8.43
C GLY A 131 11.55 -2.37 -9.29
N GLN A 132 10.53 -2.93 -9.91
CA GLN A 132 9.53 -2.20 -10.71
C GLN A 132 8.13 -2.19 -10.07
N THR A 133 8.02 -2.60 -8.81
CA THR A 133 6.77 -2.66 -8.06
C THR A 133 6.68 -1.52 -7.06
N LEU A 134 5.59 -0.75 -7.10
CA LEU A 134 5.23 0.19 -6.05
C LEU A 134 4.67 -0.57 -4.84
N VAL A 135 5.11 -0.22 -3.65
CA VAL A 135 4.61 -0.82 -2.41
C VAL A 135 4.15 0.28 -1.47
N PHE A 136 2.93 0.18 -0.99
CA PHE A 136 2.34 1.08 0.01
C PHE A 136 2.08 0.30 1.29
N CYS A 137 2.55 0.82 2.42
CA CYS A 137 2.27 0.31 3.76
C CYS A 137 1.35 1.30 4.47
N ILE A 138 0.13 0.88 4.80
CA ILE A 138 -0.91 1.72 5.38
C ILE A 138 -1.55 1.06 6.60
N PRO A 139 -2.13 1.83 7.54
CA PRO A 139 -2.77 1.26 8.72
C PRO A 139 -3.90 0.29 8.39
N GLY A 140 -4.14 -0.67 9.28
CA GLY A 140 -5.11 -1.75 9.09
C GLY A 140 -6.58 -1.37 9.32
N SER A 141 -6.88 -0.18 9.84
CA SER A 141 -8.26 0.25 10.03
C SER A 141 -8.94 0.58 8.70
N LEU A 142 -10.20 0.20 8.56
CA LEU A 142 -10.97 0.48 7.34
C LEU A 142 -11.04 1.99 7.02
N LYS A 143 -11.12 2.84 8.05
CA LYS A 143 -11.16 4.31 7.90
C LYS A 143 -9.84 4.82 7.32
N ALA A 144 -8.71 4.39 7.86
CA ALA A 144 -7.37 4.76 7.39
C ALA A 144 -7.10 4.23 5.96
N CYS A 145 -7.48 2.99 5.68
CA CYS A 145 -7.38 2.43 4.32
C CYS A 145 -8.18 3.25 3.30
N LYS A 146 -9.41 3.61 3.65
CA LYS A 146 -10.25 4.46 2.78
C LYS A 146 -9.63 5.83 2.54
N LEU A 147 -9.07 6.44 3.57
CA LEU A 147 -8.40 7.73 3.49
C LEU A 147 -7.20 7.67 2.54
N ALA A 148 -6.24 6.78 2.81
CA ALA A 148 -5.04 6.62 2.00
C ALA A 148 -5.38 6.30 0.54
N CYS A 149 -6.25 5.32 0.32
CA CYS A 149 -6.59 4.87 -1.02
C CYS A 149 -7.33 5.93 -1.85
N LYS A 150 -8.31 6.63 -1.25
CA LYS A 150 -9.12 7.61 -1.99
C LYS A 150 -8.39 8.92 -2.24
N GLN A 151 -7.60 9.39 -1.28
CA GLN A 151 -7.00 10.72 -1.33
C GLN A 151 -5.61 10.72 -1.95
N LEU A 152 -4.82 9.65 -1.77
CA LEU A 152 -3.42 9.61 -2.19
C LEU A 152 -3.15 8.54 -3.25
N ILE A 153 -3.56 7.28 -3.02
CA ILE A 153 -3.07 6.15 -3.81
C ILE A 153 -3.78 6.08 -5.17
N PHE A 154 -5.09 5.82 -5.19
CA PHE A 154 -5.82 5.61 -6.46
C PHE A 154 -5.81 6.81 -7.42
N PRO A 155 -5.83 8.08 -6.97
CA PRO A 155 -5.75 9.22 -7.88
C PRO A 155 -4.43 9.30 -8.66
N GLU A 156 -3.32 8.84 -8.06
CA GLU A 156 -1.98 8.94 -8.63
C GLU A 156 -1.41 7.61 -9.15
N LEU A 157 -2.10 6.50 -8.94
CA LEU A 157 -1.55 5.16 -9.14
C LEU A 157 -0.98 4.92 -10.54
N GLY A 158 -1.73 5.27 -11.58
CA GLY A 158 -1.27 5.11 -12.97
C GLY A 158 -0.07 6.00 -13.30
N HIS A 159 -0.05 7.23 -12.77
CA HIS A 159 1.04 8.16 -12.94
C HIS A 159 2.33 7.65 -12.27
N LEU A 160 2.24 7.20 -11.03
CA LEU A 160 3.36 6.64 -10.29
C LEU A 160 3.94 5.39 -10.96
N VAL A 161 3.07 4.45 -11.38
CA VAL A 161 3.52 3.23 -12.08
C VAL A 161 4.22 3.57 -13.39
N LYS A 162 3.69 4.52 -14.16
CA LYS A 162 4.35 4.97 -15.38
C LYS A 162 5.80 5.43 -15.11
N HIS A 163 6.02 6.23 -14.06
CA HIS A 163 7.37 6.69 -13.70
C HIS A 163 8.29 5.57 -13.26
N VAL A 164 7.77 4.58 -12.54
CA VAL A 164 8.56 3.41 -12.10
C VAL A 164 8.99 2.54 -13.28
N GLN A 165 8.15 2.45 -14.33
CA GLN A 165 8.41 1.64 -15.52
C GLN A 165 9.22 2.36 -16.62
N GLN A 166 9.41 3.66 -16.51
CA GLN A 166 10.30 4.41 -17.40
C GLN A 166 11.76 4.10 -17.00
N ALA A 167 12.41 3.27 -17.82
CA ALA A 167 13.85 3.03 -17.74
C ALA A 167 14.64 4.24 -18.24
#